data_25d6c774264e9ee99f085a350ebff28e
#
_entry.id   25d6c774264e9ee99f085a350ebff28e
#
_cell.length_a   1.000
_cell.length_b   1.000
_cell.length_c   1.000
_cell.angle_alpha   90.00
_cell.angle_beta   90.00
_cell.angle_gamma   90.00
#
_symmetry.space_group_name_H-M   'P 1'
#
loop_
_entity.id
_entity.type
_entity.pdbx_description
1 polymer ?
#
loop_
_entity_poly.entity_id
_entity_poly.type
_entity_poly.pdbx_seq_one_letter_code
_entity_poly.pdbx_strand_id
1 'polypeptide(L)'
;MRSSRPSARVSNKKTSTRPRSFVVSPSFIAKLRTQESSDWSHAIYTTILKRFKDAYENVAAYRHFLERLGIDASSIRSAKSIERIPPITKANYLRVHPWDKLCRNGALADEPLVLTATSGSTGQPFYIPRTDEVHDASMVFHRLFIERSGLDKSKPTLVVVAFGMGVWIGGILTYEAFRRISESGWPLSIITPGVNKKEIFEALTHIGPSYEQIILCGYPPFVKDLIDDAPEHGVDWKHWDMRIVCAAEAFSEHFREYLMMKTGMKDPYRSVMNIYGSAELGSMATETPLSILLRQLALKDEVLYQKLFSEAHRLPTLAQFIPDFTSFEAGKNGEIYATGGAVLPFIRYDIGDQGGVFTYADAEQRCKEVGINLSAEIKRAGIEDTIMQLPFVYLYERADLSTKLYGAIIYPEHVKIGLQNPMLEKFITGRFTMTTENDENHNEYLEINIELQHGVKDGATIEEALIESIIKSLSASSGEYQNNRVNMGDRVVPRIVFWPHEHPKYFPPGIKQRWVIRS
;
A
#
# COMPACT_ATOMS: atom_id res chain seq x y z
N MET A 1 55.50 -39.88 2.69
CA MET A 1 54.48 -39.90 1.61
C MET A 1 53.69 -38.63 1.67
N ARG A 2 53.95 -37.70 0.75
CA ARG A 2 53.22 -36.41 0.63
C ARG A 2 52.13 -36.58 -0.42
N SER A 3 50.85 -36.46 -0.04
CA SER A 3 49.73 -36.49 -0.96
C SER A 3 49.50 -35.09 -1.54
N SER A 4 49.71 -34.97 -2.83
CA SER A 4 49.40 -33.77 -3.64
C SER A 4 47.90 -33.62 -3.82
N ARG A 5 47.34 -32.47 -3.40
CA ARG A 5 45.98 -32.05 -3.77
C ARG A 5 45.99 -31.46 -5.19
N PRO A 6 44.99 -31.74 -6.03
CA PRO A 6 44.91 -31.12 -7.35
C PRO A 6 44.42 -29.67 -7.23
N SER A 7 45.11 -28.75 -7.89
CA SER A 7 44.72 -27.35 -8.06
C SER A 7 43.47 -27.24 -8.92
N ALA A 8 42.41 -26.71 -8.35
CA ALA A 8 41.21 -26.33 -9.12
C ALA A 8 41.54 -25.17 -10.07
N ARG A 9 41.42 -25.41 -11.36
CA ARG A 9 41.46 -24.37 -12.40
C ARG A 9 40.28 -23.38 -12.13
N VAL A 10 40.63 -22.14 -11.81
CA VAL A 10 39.71 -21.02 -11.80
C VAL A 10 39.33 -20.76 -13.27
N SER A 11 38.12 -21.13 -13.67
CA SER A 11 37.57 -20.76 -14.97
C SER A 11 37.33 -19.25 -14.96
N ASN A 12 37.95 -18.54 -15.88
CA ASN A 12 37.63 -17.14 -16.21
C ASN A 12 36.14 -17.05 -16.56
N LYS A 13 35.29 -16.74 -15.58
CA LYS A 13 33.91 -16.29 -15.83
C LYS A 13 34.00 -14.95 -16.54
N LYS A 14 33.48 -14.91 -17.77
CA LYS A 14 33.20 -13.69 -18.52
C LYS A 14 32.57 -12.68 -17.55
N THR A 15 33.17 -11.52 -17.41
CA THR A 15 32.59 -10.36 -16.74
C THR A 15 31.22 -10.11 -17.36
N SER A 16 30.17 -10.59 -16.71
CA SER A 16 28.82 -10.19 -17.04
C SER A 16 28.77 -8.69 -16.78
N THR A 17 28.61 -7.92 -17.83
CA THR A 17 28.22 -6.51 -17.73
C THR A 17 26.92 -6.53 -16.91
N ARG A 18 27.00 -6.07 -15.65
CA ARG A 18 25.82 -5.85 -14.80
C ARG A 18 24.78 -5.14 -15.66
N PRO A 19 23.52 -5.63 -15.74
CA PRO A 19 22.47 -4.79 -16.24
C PRO A 19 22.53 -3.54 -15.37
N ARG A 20 22.75 -2.38 -16.00
CA ARG A 20 22.78 -1.10 -15.28
C ARG A 20 21.47 -1.02 -14.51
N SER A 21 21.56 -0.86 -13.19
CA SER A 21 20.43 -0.43 -12.36
C SER A 21 19.66 0.63 -13.16
N PHE A 22 18.34 0.60 -13.10
CA PHE A 22 17.50 1.60 -13.75
C PHE A 22 17.88 2.97 -13.17
N VAL A 23 18.84 3.62 -13.81
CA VAL A 23 19.27 4.95 -13.35
C VAL A 23 18.14 5.90 -13.69
N VAL A 24 17.46 6.42 -12.69
CA VAL A 24 16.48 7.49 -12.85
C VAL A 24 17.22 8.72 -13.40
N SER A 25 17.30 8.75 -14.72
CA SER A 25 17.98 9.83 -15.43
C SER A 25 17.10 11.08 -15.46
N PRO A 26 17.69 12.28 -15.59
CA PRO A 26 16.92 13.50 -15.87
C PRO A 26 16.00 13.35 -17.09
N SER A 27 16.41 12.58 -18.11
CA SER A 27 15.58 12.29 -19.28
C SER A 27 14.35 11.44 -18.94
N PHE A 28 14.43 10.53 -17.99
CA PHE A 28 13.26 9.78 -17.53
C PHE A 28 12.25 10.70 -16.83
N ILE A 29 12.69 11.58 -15.94
CA ILE A 29 11.80 12.56 -15.30
C ILE A 29 11.19 13.52 -16.33
N ALA A 30 11.96 13.95 -17.34
CA ALA A 30 11.43 14.75 -18.43
C ALA A 30 10.36 13.99 -19.24
N LYS A 31 10.58 12.69 -19.53
CA LYS A 31 9.59 11.82 -20.19
C LYS A 31 8.27 11.81 -19.43
N LEU A 32 8.28 11.69 -18.10
CA LEU A 32 7.05 11.67 -17.29
C LEU A 32 6.21 12.94 -17.44
N ARG A 33 6.86 14.08 -17.73
CA ARG A 33 6.20 15.38 -17.87
C ARG A 33 5.71 15.69 -19.29
N THR A 34 6.31 15.08 -20.30
CA THR A 34 6.11 15.44 -21.70
C THR A 34 5.39 14.36 -22.52
N GLN A 35 5.36 13.13 -22.02
CA GLN A 35 4.74 12.02 -22.75
C GLN A 35 3.22 12.10 -22.69
N GLU A 36 2.57 11.89 -23.83
CA GLU A 36 1.12 11.97 -23.98
C GLU A 36 0.40 10.70 -23.47
N SER A 37 -0.90 10.85 -23.21
CA SER A 37 -1.75 9.77 -22.69
C SER A 37 -1.80 8.53 -23.61
N SER A 38 -1.79 8.73 -24.93
CA SER A 38 -1.76 7.65 -25.92
C SER A 38 -0.53 6.77 -25.80
N ASP A 39 0.64 7.39 -25.58
CA ASP A 39 1.91 6.68 -25.43
C ASP A 39 1.93 5.86 -24.13
N TRP A 40 1.38 6.40 -23.06
CA TRP A 40 1.26 5.68 -21.79
C TRP A 40 0.31 4.48 -21.90
N SER A 41 -0.80 4.62 -22.64
CA SER A 41 -1.72 3.52 -22.91
C SER A 41 -1.02 2.38 -23.66
N HIS A 42 -0.17 2.72 -24.65
CA HIS A 42 0.65 1.74 -25.36
C HIS A 42 1.72 1.12 -24.45
N ALA A 43 2.34 1.93 -23.58
CA ALA A 43 3.39 1.49 -22.65
C ALA A 43 2.91 0.43 -21.65
N ILE A 44 1.65 0.48 -21.20
CA ILE A 44 1.07 -0.53 -20.30
C ILE A 44 1.25 -1.94 -20.90
N TYR A 45 0.71 -2.17 -22.08
CA TYR A 45 0.73 -3.49 -22.70
C TYR A 45 2.13 -3.90 -23.18
N THR A 46 2.91 -2.95 -23.66
CA THR A 46 4.30 -3.21 -24.06
C THR A 46 5.14 -3.68 -22.87
N THR A 47 4.96 -3.05 -21.71
CA THR A 47 5.64 -3.44 -20.48
C THR A 47 5.19 -4.82 -20.00
N ILE A 48 3.89 -5.10 -20.01
CA ILE A 48 3.37 -6.43 -19.61
C ILE A 48 3.95 -7.52 -20.53
N LEU A 49 3.93 -7.33 -21.86
CA LEU A 49 4.50 -8.29 -22.80
C LEU A 49 6.00 -8.50 -22.60
N LYS A 50 6.75 -7.43 -22.38
CA LYS A 50 8.19 -7.50 -22.10
C LYS A 50 8.48 -8.30 -20.83
N ARG A 51 7.77 -7.99 -19.73
CA ARG A 51 7.94 -8.70 -18.46
C ARG A 51 7.45 -10.14 -18.53
N PHE A 52 6.37 -10.41 -19.25
CA PHE A 52 5.91 -11.77 -19.53
C PHE A 52 6.99 -12.60 -20.24
N LYS A 53 7.57 -12.07 -21.30
CA LYS A 53 8.64 -12.75 -22.05
C LYS A 53 9.86 -13.01 -21.17
N ASP A 54 10.29 -12.00 -20.41
CA ASP A 54 11.40 -12.14 -19.48
C ASP A 54 11.13 -13.19 -18.39
N ALA A 55 9.94 -13.19 -17.80
CA ALA A 55 9.54 -14.19 -16.81
C ALA A 55 9.50 -15.61 -17.41
N TYR A 56 8.96 -15.77 -18.60
CA TYR A 56 8.95 -17.05 -19.29
C TYR A 56 10.37 -17.57 -19.58
N GLU A 57 11.27 -16.71 -20.03
CA GLU A 57 12.64 -17.07 -20.38
C GLU A 57 13.51 -17.37 -19.15
N ASN A 58 13.30 -16.64 -18.03
CA ASN A 58 14.25 -16.60 -16.93
C ASN A 58 13.73 -17.14 -15.59
N VAL A 59 12.42 -17.46 -15.46
CA VAL A 59 11.82 -17.93 -14.20
C VAL A 59 11.25 -19.34 -14.37
N ALA A 60 11.89 -20.32 -13.76
CA ALA A 60 11.50 -21.73 -13.89
C ALA A 60 10.08 -22.01 -13.40
N ALA A 61 9.68 -21.40 -12.29
CA ALA A 61 8.33 -21.54 -11.76
C ALA A 61 7.26 -20.98 -12.73
N TYR A 62 7.56 -19.88 -13.44
CA TYR A 62 6.61 -19.27 -14.36
C TYR A 62 6.41 -20.12 -15.63
N ARG A 63 7.48 -20.72 -16.17
CA ARG A 63 7.37 -21.71 -17.25
C ARG A 63 6.49 -22.88 -16.83
N HIS A 64 6.76 -23.49 -15.69
CA HIS A 64 5.97 -24.60 -15.17
C HIS A 64 4.50 -24.23 -14.93
N PHE A 65 4.24 -22.99 -14.47
CA PHE A 65 2.88 -22.48 -14.31
C PHE A 65 2.12 -22.46 -15.63
N LEU A 66 2.73 -21.94 -16.71
CA LEU A 66 2.11 -21.88 -18.03
C LEU A 66 1.93 -23.27 -18.65
N GLU A 67 2.94 -24.14 -18.54
CA GLU A 67 2.90 -25.53 -19.02
C GLU A 67 1.74 -26.31 -18.38
N ARG A 68 1.58 -26.19 -17.05
CA ARG A 68 0.50 -26.84 -16.31
C ARG A 68 -0.89 -26.37 -16.76
N LEU A 69 -0.99 -25.16 -17.28
CA LEU A 69 -2.24 -24.59 -17.79
C LEU A 69 -2.42 -24.80 -19.31
N GLY A 70 -1.47 -25.46 -19.96
CA GLY A 70 -1.51 -25.68 -21.41
C GLY A 70 -1.38 -24.41 -22.25
N ILE A 71 -0.76 -23.35 -21.71
CA ILE A 71 -0.61 -22.07 -22.40
C ILE A 71 0.69 -22.08 -23.22
N ASP A 72 0.55 -22.00 -24.54
CA ASP A 72 1.68 -21.76 -25.42
C ASP A 72 2.15 -20.30 -25.34
N ALA A 73 3.30 -20.09 -24.70
CA ALA A 73 3.89 -18.76 -24.53
C ALA A 73 4.17 -18.07 -25.89
N SER A 74 4.46 -18.83 -26.96
CA SER A 74 4.71 -18.27 -28.29
C SER A 74 3.49 -17.58 -28.90
N SER A 75 2.30 -17.92 -28.42
CA SER A 75 1.02 -17.35 -28.83
C SER A 75 0.67 -16.00 -28.13
N ILE A 76 1.43 -15.61 -27.11
CA ILE A 76 1.23 -14.37 -26.36
C ILE A 76 2.07 -13.24 -26.99
N ARG A 77 1.45 -12.47 -27.91
CA ARG A 77 2.15 -11.44 -28.72
C ARG A 77 1.46 -10.07 -28.76
N SER A 78 0.31 -9.91 -28.12
CA SER A 78 -0.49 -8.68 -28.14
C SER A 78 -1.25 -8.46 -26.85
N ALA A 79 -1.78 -7.27 -26.63
CA ALA A 79 -2.65 -6.93 -25.51
C ALA A 79 -3.79 -7.95 -25.35
N LYS A 80 -4.52 -8.25 -26.43
CA LYS A 80 -5.61 -9.23 -26.42
C LYS A 80 -5.16 -10.64 -26.03
N SER A 81 -3.92 -11.04 -26.37
CA SER A 81 -3.41 -12.37 -26.02
C SER A 81 -2.97 -12.46 -24.55
N ILE A 82 -2.62 -11.32 -23.90
CA ILE A 82 -2.30 -11.27 -22.47
C ILE A 82 -3.50 -11.70 -21.62
N GLU A 83 -4.72 -11.34 -22.01
CA GLU A 83 -5.95 -11.71 -21.30
C GLU A 83 -6.14 -13.23 -21.15
N ARG A 84 -5.50 -14.04 -22.00
CA ARG A 84 -5.52 -15.51 -21.89
C ARG A 84 -4.65 -16.06 -20.77
N ILE A 85 -3.73 -15.24 -20.22
CA ILE A 85 -2.91 -15.63 -19.08
C ILE A 85 -3.74 -15.44 -17.83
N PRO A 86 -4.08 -16.51 -17.09
CA PRO A 86 -4.80 -16.35 -15.84
C PRO A 86 -3.93 -15.61 -14.82
N PRO A 87 -4.55 -14.86 -13.91
CA PRO A 87 -3.81 -14.14 -12.88
C PRO A 87 -3.10 -15.12 -11.93
N ILE A 88 -1.89 -14.75 -11.55
CA ILE A 88 -1.17 -15.43 -10.48
C ILE A 88 -1.60 -14.89 -9.11
N THR A 89 -1.61 -15.75 -8.11
CA THR A 89 -1.95 -15.43 -6.72
C THR A 89 -0.92 -16.03 -5.76
N LYS A 90 -1.02 -15.69 -4.47
CA LYS A 90 -0.26 -16.40 -3.44
C LYS A 90 -0.55 -17.91 -3.46
N ALA A 91 -1.81 -18.29 -3.59
CA ALA A 91 -2.26 -19.67 -3.50
C ALA A 91 -1.89 -20.52 -4.73
N ASN A 92 -2.06 -19.99 -5.96
CA ASN A 92 -1.84 -20.77 -7.17
C ASN A 92 -0.41 -20.73 -7.70
N TYR A 93 0.42 -19.79 -7.19
CA TYR A 93 1.76 -19.57 -7.71
C TYR A 93 2.83 -19.44 -6.61
N LEU A 94 2.78 -18.44 -5.73
CA LEU A 94 3.88 -18.14 -4.79
C LEU A 94 4.12 -19.28 -3.79
N ARG A 95 3.06 -19.91 -3.28
CA ARG A 95 3.15 -21.01 -2.31
C ARG A 95 3.29 -22.39 -2.93
N VAL A 96 3.15 -22.50 -4.24
CA VAL A 96 3.22 -23.78 -4.97
C VAL A 96 4.65 -24.13 -5.33
N HIS A 97 5.51 -23.12 -5.49
CA HIS A 97 6.88 -23.31 -5.97
C HIS A 97 7.92 -23.01 -4.89
N PRO A 98 9.06 -23.70 -4.91
CA PRO A 98 10.23 -23.33 -4.09
C PRO A 98 10.66 -21.90 -4.38
N TRP A 99 11.06 -21.18 -3.33
CA TRP A 99 11.33 -19.75 -3.39
C TRP A 99 12.43 -19.38 -4.43
N ASP A 100 13.51 -20.18 -4.53
CA ASP A 100 14.57 -19.98 -5.53
C ASP A 100 14.06 -20.13 -6.97
N LYS A 101 13.07 -20.97 -7.24
CA LYS A 101 12.47 -21.18 -8.55
C LYS A 101 11.55 -20.03 -8.98
N LEU A 102 11.05 -19.26 -8.03
CA LEU A 102 10.26 -18.05 -8.27
C LEU A 102 11.15 -16.87 -8.68
N CYS A 103 12.44 -16.93 -8.35
CA CYS A 103 13.40 -15.89 -8.65
C CYS A 103 13.98 -16.07 -10.06
N ARG A 104 14.25 -14.94 -10.72
CA ARG A 104 14.92 -14.87 -12.03
C ARG A 104 16.25 -15.60 -11.98
N ASN A 105 16.45 -16.54 -12.91
CA ASN A 105 17.64 -17.41 -13.01
C ASN A 105 17.98 -18.25 -11.76
N GLY A 106 17.08 -18.29 -10.76
CA GLY A 106 17.36 -18.93 -9.47
C GLY A 106 18.50 -18.26 -8.68
N ALA A 107 19.00 -17.12 -9.13
CA ALA A 107 20.25 -16.53 -8.66
C ALA A 107 19.97 -15.44 -7.61
N LEU A 108 20.24 -15.79 -6.35
CA LEU A 108 20.21 -14.84 -5.24
C LEU A 108 21.55 -14.10 -5.04
N ALA A 109 22.58 -14.53 -5.78
CA ALA A 109 23.95 -14.01 -5.65
C ALA A 109 24.36 -13.04 -6.75
N ASP A 110 23.51 -12.80 -7.75
CA ASP A 110 23.89 -12.02 -8.92
C ASP A 110 23.86 -10.48 -8.66
N GLU A 111 23.08 -10.06 -7.66
CA GLU A 111 22.96 -8.64 -7.27
C GLU A 111 22.64 -8.49 -5.78
N PRO A 112 22.95 -7.33 -5.17
CA PRO A 112 22.56 -7.03 -3.80
C PRO A 112 21.03 -7.04 -3.64
N LEU A 113 20.53 -7.69 -2.58
CA LEU A 113 19.12 -7.82 -2.30
C LEU A 113 18.77 -7.27 -0.92
N VAL A 114 17.69 -6.53 -0.83
CA VAL A 114 17.01 -6.25 0.44
C VAL A 114 15.82 -7.21 0.55
N LEU A 115 15.73 -7.97 1.64
CA LEU A 115 14.63 -8.87 1.87
C LEU A 115 13.57 -8.19 2.74
N THR A 116 12.33 -8.17 2.25
CA THR A 116 11.16 -7.74 3.02
C THR A 116 10.20 -8.91 3.18
N ALA A 117 9.28 -8.83 4.14
CA ALA A 117 8.31 -9.88 4.39
C ALA A 117 6.88 -9.37 4.23
N THR A 118 5.99 -10.27 3.80
CA THR A 118 4.54 -10.03 3.93
C THR A 118 4.13 -10.18 5.39
N SER A 119 2.98 -9.65 5.79
CA SER A 119 2.48 -9.67 7.17
C SER A 119 2.32 -11.08 7.79
N GLY A 120 2.43 -12.14 6.99
CA GLY A 120 2.29 -13.52 7.48
C GLY A 120 0.89 -13.89 7.95
N SER A 121 -0.09 -13.02 7.72
CA SER A 121 -1.48 -13.11 8.16
C SER A 121 -2.22 -14.40 7.77
N THR A 122 -1.66 -15.18 6.85
CA THR A 122 -2.17 -16.49 6.43
C THR A 122 -1.28 -17.65 6.90
N GLY A 123 -0.52 -17.48 7.99
CA GLY A 123 0.34 -18.49 8.62
C GLY A 123 1.82 -18.10 8.58
N GLN A 124 2.52 -18.27 7.47
CA GLN A 124 3.94 -17.93 7.39
C GLN A 124 4.20 -16.70 6.53
N PRO A 125 5.11 -15.78 6.93
CA PRO A 125 5.57 -14.70 6.10
C PRO A 125 6.16 -15.20 4.79
N PHE A 126 5.91 -14.50 3.70
CA PHE A 126 6.58 -14.73 2.44
C PHE A 126 7.64 -13.64 2.23
N TYR A 127 8.89 -14.05 1.99
CA TYR A 127 9.99 -13.13 1.82
C TYR A 127 10.13 -12.70 0.35
N ILE A 128 10.21 -11.39 0.13
CA ILE A 128 10.30 -10.78 -1.20
C ILE A 128 11.69 -10.17 -1.38
N PRO A 129 12.46 -10.61 -2.39
CA PRO A 129 13.75 -9.98 -2.72
C PRO A 129 13.51 -8.67 -3.46
N ARG A 130 14.20 -7.62 -3.02
CA ARG A 130 14.15 -6.27 -3.58
C ARG A 130 15.49 -5.90 -4.18
N THR A 131 15.45 -5.42 -5.40
CA THR A 131 16.59 -4.86 -6.10
C THR A 131 16.50 -3.34 -6.16
N ASP A 132 17.55 -2.73 -6.68
CA ASP A 132 17.59 -1.28 -6.94
C ASP A 132 16.42 -0.80 -7.79
N GLU A 133 15.90 -1.59 -8.74
CA GLU A 133 14.73 -1.21 -9.56
C GLU A 133 13.50 -0.86 -8.70
N VAL A 134 13.23 -1.64 -7.65
CA VAL A 134 12.10 -1.38 -6.75
C VAL A 134 12.34 -0.15 -5.88
N HIS A 135 13.57 0.04 -5.44
CA HIS A 135 13.97 1.23 -4.69
C HIS A 135 13.91 2.49 -5.55
N ASP A 136 14.32 2.41 -6.82
CA ASP A 136 14.25 3.51 -7.79
C ASP A 136 12.80 3.91 -8.10
N ALA A 137 11.89 2.93 -8.25
CA ALA A 137 10.46 3.22 -8.42
C ALA A 137 9.89 4.00 -7.23
N SER A 138 10.17 3.54 -6.01
CA SER A 138 9.78 4.25 -4.79
C SER A 138 10.37 5.65 -4.73
N MET A 139 11.66 5.78 -5.02
CA MET A 139 12.36 7.07 -5.04
C MET A 139 11.72 8.04 -6.04
N VAL A 140 11.31 7.59 -7.23
CA VAL A 140 10.65 8.46 -8.22
C VAL A 140 9.35 9.04 -7.68
N PHE A 141 8.48 8.23 -7.07
CA PHE A 141 7.22 8.72 -6.52
C PHE A 141 7.45 9.76 -5.41
N HIS A 142 8.36 9.50 -4.49
CA HIS A 142 8.71 10.45 -3.42
C HIS A 142 9.35 11.72 -3.96
N ARG A 143 10.24 11.60 -4.95
CA ARG A 143 10.88 12.74 -5.62
C ARG A 143 9.87 13.62 -6.34
N LEU A 144 8.96 13.04 -7.10
CA LEU A 144 7.90 13.76 -7.79
C LEU A 144 7.00 14.52 -6.79
N PHE A 145 6.76 13.95 -5.60
CA PHE A 145 6.05 14.63 -4.54
C PHE A 145 6.85 15.84 -4.01
N ILE A 146 8.11 15.64 -3.60
CA ILE A 146 8.93 16.73 -3.06
C ILE A 146 9.06 17.87 -4.07
N GLU A 147 9.37 17.57 -5.34
CA GLU A 147 9.55 18.58 -6.39
C GLU A 147 8.29 19.42 -6.66
N ARG A 148 7.10 18.90 -6.30
CA ARG A 148 5.80 19.55 -6.50
C ARG A 148 5.16 20.07 -5.24
N SER A 149 5.69 19.70 -4.10
CA SER A 149 5.12 20.04 -2.79
C SER A 149 5.29 21.51 -2.42
N GLY A 150 6.10 22.27 -3.17
CA GLY A 150 6.45 23.65 -2.84
C GLY A 150 7.47 23.79 -1.72
N LEU A 151 8.09 22.70 -1.27
CA LEU A 151 9.22 22.75 -0.33
C LEU A 151 10.41 23.48 -0.97
N ASP A 152 11.08 24.28 -0.18
CA ASP A 152 12.26 25.04 -0.62
C ASP A 152 13.52 24.16 -0.53
N LYS A 153 14.09 23.84 -1.69
CA LYS A 153 15.30 23.02 -1.80
C LYS A 153 16.54 23.63 -1.12
N SER A 154 16.54 24.92 -0.83
CA SER A 154 17.64 25.57 -0.12
C SER A 154 17.60 25.38 1.39
N LYS A 155 16.47 24.90 1.94
CA LYS A 155 16.22 24.77 3.36
C LYS A 155 16.41 23.34 3.87
N PRO A 156 17.04 23.17 5.05
CA PRO A 156 17.18 21.84 5.63
C PRO A 156 15.82 21.26 5.98
N THR A 157 15.59 20.00 5.58
CA THR A 157 14.34 19.30 5.77
C THR A 157 14.54 18.04 6.61
N LEU A 158 13.78 17.88 7.69
CA LEU A 158 13.75 16.66 8.49
C LEU A 158 12.66 15.72 7.96
N VAL A 159 13.05 14.51 7.60
CA VAL A 159 12.14 13.42 7.22
C VAL A 159 11.97 12.48 8.41
N VAL A 160 10.74 12.35 8.90
CA VAL A 160 10.39 11.45 10.00
C VAL A 160 9.66 10.24 9.42
N VAL A 161 10.32 9.08 9.40
CA VAL A 161 9.75 7.82 8.89
C VAL A 161 9.06 7.09 10.04
N ALA A 162 7.76 7.31 10.15
CA ALA A 162 6.87 6.76 11.17
C ALA A 162 6.05 5.56 10.66
N PHE A 163 6.63 4.75 9.76
CA PHE A 163 6.15 3.43 9.36
C PHE A 163 6.85 2.34 10.17
N GLY A 164 6.22 1.17 10.31
CA GLY A 164 6.89 0.00 10.88
C GLY A 164 8.22 -0.28 10.18
N MET A 165 9.27 -0.44 10.97
CA MET A 165 10.63 -0.73 10.51
C MET A 165 10.93 -2.24 10.58
N GLY A 166 12.15 -2.66 10.31
CA GLY A 166 12.58 -4.05 10.30
C GLY A 166 12.33 -4.71 8.95
N VAL A 167 11.49 -5.74 8.89
CA VAL A 167 11.15 -6.45 7.63
C VAL A 167 10.00 -5.83 6.87
N TRP A 168 9.36 -4.79 7.43
CA TRP A 168 8.19 -4.13 6.87
C TRP A 168 8.58 -3.19 5.73
N ILE A 169 7.89 -3.35 4.62
CA ILE A 169 8.23 -2.66 3.38
C ILE A 169 8.04 -1.13 3.46
N GLY A 170 7.03 -0.66 4.18
CA GLY A 170 6.70 0.77 4.26
C GLY A 170 7.86 1.61 4.77
N GLY A 171 8.44 1.23 5.90
CA GLY A 171 9.58 1.94 6.48
C GLY A 171 10.84 1.84 5.64
N ILE A 172 11.18 0.65 5.15
CA ILE A 172 12.39 0.42 4.35
C ILE A 172 12.36 1.19 3.03
N LEU A 173 11.26 1.10 2.27
CA LEU A 173 11.17 1.80 0.98
C LEU A 173 11.12 3.32 1.13
N THR A 174 10.45 3.82 2.15
CA THR A 174 10.40 5.27 2.43
C THR A 174 11.76 5.80 2.82
N TYR A 175 12.46 5.11 3.74
CA TYR A 175 13.83 5.48 4.11
C TYR A 175 14.76 5.51 2.90
N GLU A 176 14.78 4.43 2.12
CA GLU A 176 15.68 4.29 0.98
C GLU A 176 15.34 5.31 -0.12
N ALA A 177 14.06 5.62 -0.34
CA ALA A 177 13.64 6.64 -1.28
C ALA A 177 14.20 8.03 -0.92
N PHE A 178 14.03 8.46 0.32
CA PHE A 178 14.54 9.77 0.77
C PHE A 178 16.07 9.80 0.83
N ARG A 179 16.72 8.68 1.21
CA ARG A 179 18.18 8.58 1.17
C ARG A 179 18.72 8.82 -0.25
N ARG A 180 18.11 8.17 -1.27
CA ARG A 180 18.51 8.38 -2.69
C ARG A 180 18.19 9.79 -3.18
N ILE A 181 17.10 10.40 -2.72
CA ILE A 181 16.77 11.79 -3.04
C ILE A 181 17.80 12.74 -2.44
N SER A 182 18.26 12.51 -1.21
CA SER A 182 19.29 13.35 -0.58
C SER A 182 20.61 13.35 -1.38
N GLU A 183 20.98 12.22 -1.97
CA GLU A 183 22.15 12.10 -2.86
C GLU A 183 22.00 12.94 -4.14
N SER A 184 20.78 13.31 -4.53
CA SER A 184 20.49 14.19 -5.67
C SER A 184 20.54 15.69 -5.34
N GLY A 185 21.02 16.04 -4.15
CA GLY A 185 21.26 17.41 -3.72
C GLY A 185 20.08 18.08 -3.00
N TRP A 186 19.14 17.31 -2.44
CA TRP A 186 18.17 17.80 -1.46
C TRP A 186 18.79 17.74 -0.05
N PRO A 187 18.72 18.80 0.78
CA PRO A 187 19.28 18.80 2.13
C PRO A 187 18.36 18.09 3.12
N LEU A 188 18.21 16.77 2.95
CA LEU A 188 17.37 15.93 3.77
C LEU A 188 18.17 15.28 4.90
N SER A 189 17.67 15.38 6.13
CA SER A 189 18.05 14.53 7.24
C SER A 189 16.92 13.55 7.53
N ILE A 190 17.23 12.28 7.76
CA ILE A 190 16.24 11.23 7.88
C ILE A 190 16.36 10.57 9.25
N ILE A 191 15.25 10.48 9.97
CA ILE A 191 15.14 9.69 11.19
C ILE A 191 14.08 8.60 11.02
N THR A 192 14.33 7.42 11.57
CA THR A 192 13.50 6.23 11.37
C THR A 192 13.00 5.62 12.69
N PRO A 193 12.23 6.37 13.50
CA PRO A 193 11.74 5.89 14.79
C PRO A 193 10.67 4.80 14.67
N GLY A 194 10.18 4.57 13.45
CA GLY A 194 9.07 3.65 13.25
C GLY A 194 7.78 4.16 13.91
N VAL A 195 6.98 3.25 14.45
CA VAL A 195 5.71 3.59 15.14
C VAL A 195 5.91 3.93 16.63
N ASN A 196 7.12 4.30 17.03
CA ASN A 196 7.44 4.66 18.41
C ASN A 196 7.19 6.16 18.66
N LYS A 197 6.02 6.51 19.19
CA LYS A 197 5.62 7.89 19.49
C LYS A 197 6.63 8.64 20.34
N LYS A 198 7.16 7.99 21.38
CA LYS A 198 8.12 8.62 22.31
C LYS A 198 9.37 9.08 21.57
N GLU A 199 9.99 8.22 20.78
CA GLU A 199 11.17 8.55 19.98
C GLU A 199 10.88 9.65 18.96
N ILE A 200 9.67 9.64 18.36
CA ILE A 200 9.26 10.69 17.40
C ILE A 200 9.21 12.05 18.11
N PHE A 201 8.54 12.15 19.24
CA PHE A 201 8.42 13.42 19.96
C PHE A 201 9.74 13.88 20.58
N GLU A 202 10.56 12.96 21.08
CA GLU A 202 11.93 13.27 21.53
C GLU A 202 12.76 13.87 20.39
N ALA A 203 12.72 13.29 19.19
CA ALA A 203 13.41 13.81 18.03
C ALA A 203 12.88 15.19 17.61
N LEU A 204 11.56 15.36 17.53
CA LEU A 204 10.94 16.63 17.17
C LEU A 204 11.30 17.75 18.16
N THR A 205 11.36 17.43 19.44
CA THR A 205 11.69 18.40 20.50
C THR A 205 13.17 18.78 20.50
N HIS A 206 14.08 17.80 20.30
CA HIS A 206 15.52 18.04 20.44
C HIS A 206 16.19 18.53 19.15
N ILE A 207 15.85 17.94 18.01
CA ILE A 207 16.49 18.28 16.73
C ILE A 207 15.56 19.06 15.79
N GLY A 208 14.23 18.90 15.93
CA GLY A 208 13.25 19.61 15.10
C GLY A 208 13.47 21.12 14.99
N PRO A 209 13.81 21.85 16.08
CA PRO A 209 14.06 23.30 16.02
C PRO A 209 15.22 23.72 15.09
N SER A 210 16.06 22.77 14.67
CA SER A 210 17.16 23.04 13.69
C SER A 210 16.68 22.98 12.23
N TYR A 211 15.41 22.63 11.98
CA TYR A 211 14.85 22.49 10.65
C TYR A 211 13.70 23.48 10.43
N GLU A 212 13.57 23.96 9.20
CA GLU A 212 12.45 24.82 8.79
C GLU A 212 11.33 24.01 8.14
N GLN A 213 11.64 22.82 7.65
CA GLN A 213 10.72 21.96 6.91
C GLN A 213 10.71 20.55 7.49
N ILE A 214 9.51 19.95 7.57
CA ILE A 214 9.35 18.55 8.01
C ILE A 214 8.50 17.78 7.00
N ILE A 215 8.94 16.55 6.68
CA ILE A 215 8.13 15.55 5.99
C ILE A 215 7.82 14.42 6.97
N LEU A 216 6.56 14.29 7.36
CA LEU A 216 6.08 13.20 8.21
C LEU A 216 5.54 12.07 7.35
N CYS A 217 6.09 10.85 7.51
CA CYS A 217 5.69 9.68 6.73
C CYS A 217 5.11 8.62 7.65
N GLY A 218 3.87 8.16 7.41
CA GLY A 218 3.24 7.15 8.28
C GLY A 218 1.87 6.66 7.80
N TYR A 219 1.31 5.70 8.52
CA TYR A 219 -0.07 5.26 8.31
C TYR A 219 -1.03 6.39 8.65
N PRO A 220 -2.10 6.62 7.87
CA PRO A 220 -3.02 7.73 8.13
C PRO A 220 -3.50 7.83 9.59
N PRO A 221 -3.98 6.76 10.24
CA PRO A 221 -4.41 6.85 11.65
C PRO A 221 -3.25 7.20 12.60
N PHE A 222 -2.07 6.64 12.37
CA PHE A 222 -0.91 6.92 13.21
C PHE A 222 -0.39 8.35 13.04
N VAL A 223 -0.39 8.86 11.80
CA VAL A 223 -0.08 10.28 11.51
C VAL A 223 -1.04 11.21 12.25
N LYS A 224 -2.34 10.86 12.24
CA LYS A 224 -3.35 11.60 13.01
C LYS A 224 -3.05 11.60 14.50
N ASP A 225 -2.77 10.44 15.07
CA ASP A 225 -2.43 10.32 16.49
C ASP A 225 -1.21 11.17 16.87
N LEU A 226 -0.17 11.19 16.02
CA LEU A 226 1.00 12.05 16.24
C LEU A 226 0.64 13.54 16.19
N ILE A 227 -0.27 13.92 15.29
CA ILE A 227 -0.68 15.31 15.13
C ILE A 227 -1.53 15.76 16.34
N ASP A 228 -2.41 14.92 16.81
CA ASP A 228 -3.31 15.26 17.94
C ASP A 228 -2.58 15.26 19.28
N ASP A 229 -1.67 14.32 19.51
CA ASP A 229 -0.95 14.18 20.77
C ASP A 229 0.21 15.19 20.90
N ALA A 230 0.62 15.85 19.81
CA ALA A 230 1.77 16.77 19.78
C ALA A 230 1.74 17.89 20.85
N PRO A 231 0.59 18.54 21.15
CA PRO A 231 0.54 19.57 22.20
C PRO A 231 0.93 19.05 23.58
N GLU A 232 0.60 17.80 23.93
CA GLU A 232 0.95 17.18 25.20
C GLU A 232 2.46 16.96 25.35
N HIS A 233 3.17 16.92 24.21
CA HIS A 233 4.62 16.77 24.13
C HIS A 233 5.35 18.08 23.85
N GLY A 234 4.65 19.23 23.90
CA GLY A 234 5.24 20.55 23.64
C GLY A 234 5.61 20.80 22.19
N VAL A 235 5.02 20.04 21.24
CA VAL A 235 5.27 20.16 19.80
C VAL A 235 4.11 20.92 19.16
N ASP A 236 4.42 21.97 18.39
CA ASP A 236 3.48 22.68 17.53
C ASP A 236 3.88 22.48 16.06
N TRP A 237 3.11 21.68 15.35
CA TRP A 237 3.35 21.39 13.93
C TRP A 237 3.34 22.63 13.03
N LYS A 238 2.67 23.71 13.43
CA LYS A 238 2.60 24.97 12.67
C LYS A 238 3.93 25.75 12.67
N HIS A 239 4.87 25.31 13.48
CA HIS A 239 6.21 25.88 13.52
C HIS A 239 7.00 25.57 12.22
N TRP A 240 6.68 24.49 11.53
CA TRP A 240 7.37 24.02 10.34
C TRP A 240 6.52 24.14 9.08
N ASP A 241 7.18 24.28 7.93
CA ASP A 241 6.53 24.02 6.64
C ASP A 241 6.42 22.50 6.44
N MET A 242 5.20 21.99 6.65
CA MET A 242 4.92 20.57 6.77
C MET A 242 4.50 19.92 5.44
N ARG A 243 4.94 18.67 5.23
CA ARG A 243 4.37 17.76 4.23
C ARG A 243 4.12 16.39 4.85
N ILE A 244 3.13 15.69 4.33
CA ILE A 244 2.76 14.36 4.84
C ILE A 244 2.77 13.35 3.69
N VAL A 245 3.40 12.20 3.93
CA VAL A 245 3.37 11.04 3.03
C VAL A 245 2.68 9.89 3.75
N CYS A 246 1.50 9.52 3.27
CA CYS A 246 0.74 8.37 3.77
C CYS A 246 0.91 7.17 2.87
N ALA A 247 0.69 5.97 3.40
CA ALA A 247 0.62 4.71 2.66
C ALA A 247 -0.19 3.65 3.41
N ALA A 248 -0.46 2.54 2.74
CA ALA A 248 -1.10 1.32 3.24
C ALA A 248 -2.62 1.41 3.42
N GLU A 249 -3.18 2.55 3.73
CA GLU A 249 -4.61 2.75 3.96
C GLU A 249 -5.17 3.90 3.13
N ALA A 250 -6.45 3.80 2.76
CA ALA A 250 -7.17 4.88 2.13
C ALA A 250 -7.62 5.90 3.19
N PHE A 251 -7.83 7.14 2.76
CA PHE A 251 -8.46 8.16 3.58
C PHE A 251 -9.33 9.11 2.73
N SER A 252 -10.27 9.77 3.41
CA SER A 252 -11.20 10.72 2.79
C SER A 252 -10.57 12.10 2.57
N GLU A 253 -11.16 12.91 1.68
CA GLU A 253 -10.75 14.31 1.52
C GLU A 253 -11.00 15.12 2.81
N HIS A 254 -12.03 14.79 3.59
CA HIS A 254 -12.28 15.41 4.90
C HIS A 254 -11.13 15.11 5.91
N PHE A 255 -10.59 13.90 5.87
CA PHE A 255 -9.40 13.57 6.67
C PHE A 255 -8.18 14.38 6.22
N ARG A 256 -7.99 14.58 4.91
CA ARG A 256 -6.94 15.46 4.37
C ARG A 256 -7.07 16.90 4.91
N GLU A 257 -8.28 17.45 4.87
CA GLU A 257 -8.60 18.77 5.42
C GLU A 257 -8.31 18.87 6.92
N TYR A 258 -8.65 17.81 7.66
CA TYR A 258 -8.34 17.72 9.08
C TYR A 258 -6.84 17.81 9.37
N LEU A 259 -6.02 17.02 8.67
CA LEU A 259 -4.55 17.07 8.81
C LEU A 259 -4.01 18.46 8.49
N MET A 260 -4.49 19.07 7.42
CA MET A 260 -4.08 20.41 6.99
C MET A 260 -4.44 21.49 8.03
N MET A 261 -5.64 21.44 8.57
CA MET A 261 -6.10 22.38 9.59
C MET A 261 -5.23 22.30 10.86
N LYS A 262 -4.92 21.10 11.31
CA LYS A 262 -4.14 20.86 12.51
C LYS A 262 -2.68 21.30 12.37
N THR A 263 -2.10 21.10 11.21
CA THR A 263 -0.69 21.38 10.94
C THR A 263 -0.43 22.75 10.28
N GLY A 264 -1.48 23.47 9.89
CA GLY A 264 -1.36 24.77 9.24
C GLY A 264 -1.00 24.72 7.74
N MET A 265 -0.99 23.52 7.13
CA MET A 265 -0.83 23.36 5.68
C MET A 265 -1.99 24.01 4.93
N LYS A 266 -1.73 24.61 3.78
CA LYS A 266 -2.74 25.40 3.05
C LYS A 266 -3.09 24.87 1.66
N ASP A 267 -2.19 24.13 1.02
CA ASP A 267 -2.39 23.62 -0.34
C ASP A 267 -2.96 22.19 -0.31
N PRO A 268 -4.22 21.96 -0.66
CA PRO A 268 -4.85 20.65 -0.60
C PRO A 268 -4.28 19.65 -1.62
N TYR A 269 -3.64 20.16 -2.66
CA TYR A 269 -3.13 19.33 -3.76
C TYR A 269 -1.67 18.91 -3.57
N ARG A 270 -0.90 19.66 -2.74
CA ARG A 270 0.55 19.48 -2.62
C ARG A 270 1.04 19.10 -1.23
N SER A 271 0.17 19.18 -0.22
CA SER A 271 0.59 19.02 1.18
C SER A 271 0.60 17.57 1.68
N VAL A 272 -0.35 16.75 1.22
CA VAL A 272 -0.52 15.37 1.66
C VAL A 272 -0.61 14.45 0.46
N MET A 273 0.20 13.40 0.45
CA MET A 273 0.21 12.37 -0.61
C MET A 273 -0.08 11.01 0.00
N ASN A 274 -0.86 10.19 -0.71
CA ASN A 274 -1.01 8.77 -0.41
C ASN A 274 -0.31 7.91 -1.46
N ILE A 275 0.42 6.89 -1.00
CA ILE A 275 1.09 5.90 -1.87
C ILE A 275 0.29 4.61 -1.82
N TYR A 276 -0.12 4.12 -2.98
CA TYR A 276 -0.62 2.76 -3.12
C TYR A 276 0.53 1.79 -3.34
N GLY A 277 0.60 0.81 -2.48
CA GLY A 277 1.62 -0.22 -2.53
C GLY A 277 1.16 -1.55 -1.98
N SER A 278 1.91 -2.59 -2.27
CA SER A 278 1.71 -3.92 -1.68
C SER A 278 3.02 -4.50 -1.16
N ALA A 279 2.91 -5.43 -0.21
CA ALA A 279 4.09 -6.13 0.29
C ALA A 279 4.83 -6.91 -0.80
N GLU A 280 4.19 -7.25 -1.91
CA GLU A 280 4.78 -7.98 -3.04
C GLU A 280 5.53 -7.05 -4.00
N LEU A 281 4.90 -5.96 -4.41
CA LEU A 281 5.40 -5.10 -5.51
C LEU A 281 6.06 -3.80 -5.04
N GLY A 282 5.89 -3.42 -3.78
CA GLY A 282 6.40 -2.14 -3.27
C GLY A 282 5.48 -0.97 -3.57
N SER A 283 6.05 0.19 -3.82
CA SER A 283 5.30 1.39 -4.24
C SER A 283 4.88 1.23 -5.70
N MET A 284 3.57 1.21 -5.96
CA MET A 284 3.01 0.90 -7.28
C MET A 284 2.39 2.10 -7.97
N ALA A 285 1.74 2.96 -7.20
CA ALA A 285 1.08 4.18 -7.67
C ALA A 285 1.05 5.23 -6.56
N THR A 286 0.79 6.48 -6.91
CA THR A 286 0.72 7.58 -5.95
C THR A 286 -0.40 8.55 -6.28
N GLU A 287 -1.01 9.13 -5.26
CA GLU A 287 -1.82 10.32 -5.46
C GLU A 287 -0.97 11.43 -6.09
N THR A 288 -1.59 12.20 -6.93
CA THR A 288 -1.02 13.40 -7.56
C THR A 288 -1.99 14.55 -7.38
N PRO A 289 -1.55 15.81 -7.54
CA PRO A 289 -2.46 16.95 -7.53
C PRO A 289 -3.68 16.75 -8.44
N LEU A 290 -3.50 16.13 -9.59
CA LEU A 290 -4.59 15.84 -10.53
C LEU A 290 -5.55 14.77 -10.00
N SER A 291 -5.06 13.70 -9.40
CA SER A 291 -5.93 12.66 -8.83
C SER A 291 -6.76 13.19 -7.65
N ILE A 292 -6.18 14.06 -6.83
CA ILE A 292 -6.88 14.74 -5.74
C ILE A 292 -7.96 15.67 -6.30
N LEU A 293 -7.65 16.47 -7.33
CA LEU A 293 -8.62 17.34 -8.00
C LEU A 293 -9.80 16.52 -8.56
N LEU A 294 -9.54 15.43 -9.27
CA LEU A 294 -10.59 14.55 -9.83
C LEU A 294 -11.48 13.96 -8.74
N ARG A 295 -10.90 13.52 -7.60
CA ARG A 295 -11.70 13.05 -6.45
C ARG A 295 -12.58 14.15 -5.88
N GLN A 296 -12.07 15.37 -5.73
CA GLN A 296 -12.84 16.53 -5.22
C GLN A 296 -13.94 16.96 -6.19
N LEU A 297 -13.71 16.88 -7.50
CA LEU A 297 -14.75 17.13 -8.51
C LEU A 297 -15.84 16.06 -8.45
N ALA A 298 -15.45 14.79 -8.33
CA ALA A 298 -16.40 13.68 -8.22
C ALA A 298 -17.26 13.77 -6.95
N LEU A 299 -16.74 14.27 -5.84
CA LEU A 299 -17.52 14.50 -4.62
C LEU A 299 -18.59 15.59 -4.77
N LYS A 300 -18.41 16.51 -5.73
CA LYS A 300 -19.34 17.61 -6.00
C LYS A 300 -20.35 17.31 -7.10
N ASP A 301 -20.10 16.29 -7.91
CA ASP A 301 -20.89 15.92 -9.06
C ASP A 301 -21.09 14.39 -9.11
N GLU A 302 -22.28 13.94 -8.73
CA GLU A 302 -22.66 12.53 -8.69
C GLU A 302 -22.58 11.85 -10.07
N VAL A 303 -22.86 12.58 -11.15
CA VAL A 303 -22.78 12.03 -12.52
C VAL A 303 -21.32 11.80 -12.91
N LEU A 304 -20.44 12.74 -12.58
CA LEU A 304 -19.00 12.55 -12.78
C LEU A 304 -18.48 11.38 -11.93
N TYR A 305 -18.94 11.29 -10.68
CA TYR A 305 -18.58 10.19 -9.79
C TYR A 305 -18.87 8.83 -10.43
N GLN A 306 -20.10 8.62 -10.91
CA GLN A 306 -20.51 7.37 -11.56
C GLN A 306 -19.78 7.11 -12.89
N LYS A 307 -19.30 8.15 -13.57
CA LYS A 307 -18.47 7.98 -14.77
C LYS A 307 -17.03 7.60 -14.46
N LEU A 308 -16.48 8.13 -13.38
CA LEU A 308 -15.10 7.84 -12.98
C LEU A 308 -14.96 6.49 -12.27
N PHE A 309 -15.95 6.12 -11.44
CA PHE A 309 -15.86 5.00 -10.50
C PHE A 309 -17.02 4.02 -10.67
N SER A 310 -16.79 2.74 -10.35
CA SER A 310 -17.74 1.67 -10.58
C SER A 310 -18.76 1.46 -9.44
N GLU A 311 -18.42 1.87 -8.21
CA GLU A 311 -19.31 1.72 -7.04
C GLU A 311 -19.92 3.07 -6.66
N ALA A 312 -21.23 3.12 -6.44
CA ALA A 312 -21.90 4.26 -5.86
C ALA A 312 -21.60 4.39 -4.36
N HIS A 313 -21.51 5.61 -3.85
CA HIS A 313 -21.43 5.97 -2.44
C HIS A 313 -20.11 5.65 -1.69
N ARG A 314 -19.04 5.21 -2.38
CA ARG A 314 -17.75 4.96 -1.75
C ARG A 314 -16.61 5.54 -2.57
N LEU A 315 -16.05 6.67 -2.12
CA LEU A 315 -14.94 7.32 -2.81
C LEU A 315 -13.68 6.44 -2.74
N PRO A 316 -13.16 5.96 -3.88
CA PRO A 316 -11.95 5.15 -3.89
C PRO A 316 -10.69 6.00 -3.69
N THR A 317 -9.59 5.36 -3.32
CA THR A 317 -8.26 5.91 -3.58
C THR A 317 -8.07 6.03 -5.08
N LEU A 318 -7.64 7.19 -5.55
CA LEU A 318 -7.32 7.43 -6.96
C LEU A 318 -5.84 7.82 -7.06
N ALA A 319 -5.06 7.04 -7.79
CA ALA A 319 -3.63 7.24 -7.92
C ALA A 319 -3.18 7.15 -9.38
N GLN A 320 -2.09 7.83 -9.72
CA GLN A 320 -1.43 7.67 -11.02
C GLN A 320 -0.26 6.69 -10.89
N PHE A 321 -0.06 5.86 -11.90
CA PHE A 321 1.02 4.90 -11.95
C PHE A 321 1.93 5.10 -13.17
N ILE A 322 3.15 4.63 -13.05
CA ILE A 322 4.16 4.68 -14.11
C ILE A 322 4.29 3.29 -14.71
N PRO A 323 3.80 3.06 -15.95
CA PRO A 323 3.79 1.73 -16.58
C PRO A 323 5.16 1.06 -16.66
N ASP A 324 6.24 1.82 -16.76
CA ASP A 324 7.61 1.29 -16.77
C ASP A 324 7.95 0.51 -15.47
N PHE A 325 7.37 0.89 -14.31
CA PHE A 325 7.59 0.22 -13.03
C PHE A 325 6.54 -0.84 -12.75
N THR A 326 5.26 -0.44 -12.76
CA THR A 326 4.12 -1.33 -12.53
C THR A 326 3.02 -0.98 -13.49
N SER A 327 2.53 -1.96 -14.23
CA SER A 327 1.36 -1.84 -15.10
C SER A 327 0.15 -2.49 -14.45
N PHE A 328 -1.01 -1.86 -14.57
CA PHE A 328 -2.27 -2.35 -14.03
C PHE A 328 -3.26 -2.72 -15.13
N GLU A 329 -4.08 -3.72 -14.84
CA GLU A 329 -5.23 -4.15 -15.62
C GLU A 329 -6.42 -4.34 -14.67
N ALA A 330 -7.63 -4.05 -15.16
CA ALA A 330 -8.86 -4.39 -14.47
C ALA A 330 -9.45 -5.69 -15.04
N GLY A 331 -9.79 -6.61 -14.16
CA GLY A 331 -10.55 -7.82 -14.50
C GLY A 331 -12.01 -7.51 -14.81
N LYS A 332 -12.76 -8.54 -15.23
CA LYS A 332 -14.17 -8.36 -15.66
C LYS A 332 -15.13 -7.97 -14.53
N ASN A 333 -14.79 -8.34 -13.30
CA ASN A 333 -15.61 -8.01 -12.13
C ASN A 333 -14.94 -6.93 -11.26
N GLY A 334 -13.99 -6.18 -11.81
CA GLY A 334 -13.28 -5.12 -11.11
C GLY A 334 -12.05 -5.57 -10.31
N GLU A 335 -11.60 -6.82 -10.45
CA GLU A 335 -10.33 -7.26 -9.84
C GLU A 335 -9.17 -6.47 -10.41
N ILE A 336 -8.21 -6.08 -9.58
CA ILE A 336 -7.01 -5.37 -10.01
C ILE A 336 -5.83 -6.33 -10.13
N TYR A 337 -5.30 -6.43 -11.34
CA TYR A 337 -4.08 -7.19 -11.64
C TYR A 337 -2.91 -6.25 -11.86
N ALA A 338 -1.78 -6.56 -11.23
CA ALA A 338 -0.55 -5.80 -11.39
C ALA A 338 0.55 -6.66 -12.05
N THR A 339 1.29 -6.04 -12.96
CA THR A 339 2.50 -6.62 -13.55
C THR A 339 3.70 -5.76 -13.20
N GLY A 340 4.68 -6.34 -12.49
CA GLY A 340 5.86 -5.64 -12.01
C GLY A 340 6.87 -6.59 -11.36
N GLY A 341 7.81 -6.05 -10.59
CA GLY A 341 8.87 -6.81 -9.92
C GLY A 341 10.05 -7.13 -10.83
N ALA A 342 11.24 -7.20 -10.26
CA ALA A 342 12.48 -7.45 -10.98
C ALA A 342 12.98 -8.90 -10.80
N VAL A 343 13.54 -9.23 -9.64
CA VAL A 343 14.06 -10.58 -9.36
C VAL A 343 12.95 -11.60 -9.18
N LEU A 344 11.86 -11.22 -8.54
CA LEU A 344 10.64 -12.02 -8.44
C LEU A 344 9.56 -11.31 -9.27
N PRO A 345 9.41 -11.65 -10.56
CA PRO A 345 8.45 -10.99 -11.42
C PRO A 345 7.02 -11.46 -11.15
N PHE A 346 6.14 -10.52 -11.09
CA PHE A 346 4.70 -10.72 -10.98
C PHE A 346 4.05 -10.37 -12.33
N ILE A 347 3.41 -11.34 -12.96
CA ILE A 347 2.71 -11.15 -14.25
C ILE A 347 1.22 -11.33 -14.00
N ARG A 348 0.44 -10.27 -14.17
CA ARG A 348 -1.00 -10.25 -13.87
C ARG A 348 -1.28 -10.79 -12.45
N TYR A 349 -0.55 -10.27 -11.48
CA TYR A 349 -0.74 -10.67 -10.09
C TYR A 349 -2.04 -10.08 -9.55
N ASP A 350 -2.93 -10.96 -9.11
CA ASP A 350 -4.14 -10.57 -8.40
C ASP A 350 -3.77 -10.11 -6.98
N ILE A 351 -3.87 -8.81 -6.77
CA ILE A 351 -3.52 -8.18 -5.49
C ILE A 351 -4.60 -8.45 -4.44
N GLY A 352 -5.83 -8.78 -4.89
CA GLY A 352 -7.03 -8.94 -4.07
C GLY A 352 -7.80 -7.63 -3.85
N ASP A 353 -7.42 -6.56 -4.53
CA ASP A 353 -8.13 -5.28 -4.49
C ASP A 353 -9.18 -5.19 -5.60
N GLN A 354 -10.26 -4.43 -5.37
CA GLN A 354 -11.30 -4.12 -6.34
C GLN A 354 -11.16 -2.67 -6.80
N GLY A 355 -11.47 -2.40 -8.07
CA GLY A 355 -11.36 -1.05 -8.61
C GLY A 355 -11.40 -1.01 -10.13
N GLY A 356 -10.62 -0.11 -10.71
CA GLY A 356 -10.50 0.00 -12.16
C GLY A 356 -9.28 0.82 -12.59
N VAL A 357 -9.07 0.82 -13.89
CA VAL A 357 -7.95 1.51 -14.55
C VAL A 357 -8.51 2.36 -15.69
N PHE A 358 -8.02 3.58 -15.83
CA PHE A 358 -8.37 4.45 -16.94
C PHE A 358 -7.21 5.40 -17.30
N THR A 359 -7.24 5.95 -18.49
CA THR A 359 -6.21 6.86 -18.98
C THR A 359 -6.49 8.32 -18.62
N TYR A 360 -5.49 9.20 -18.80
CA TYR A 360 -5.71 10.64 -18.68
C TYR A 360 -6.77 11.13 -19.71
N ALA A 361 -6.72 10.62 -20.94
CA ALA A 361 -7.70 10.96 -21.97
C ALA A 361 -9.12 10.51 -21.61
N ASP A 362 -9.27 9.34 -20.95
CA ASP A 362 -10.58 8.90 -20.42
C ASP A 362 -11.09 9.85 -19.34
N ALA A 363 -10.22 10.31 -18.43
CA ALA A 363 -10.60 11.27 -17.39
C ALA A 363 -11.09 12.60 -18.01
N GLU A 364 -10.35 13.12 -18.98
CA GLU A 364 -10.73 14.34 -19.70
C GLU A 364 -12.07 14.19 -20.43
N GLN A 365 -12.26 13.07 -21.14
CA GLN A 365 -13.50 12.76 -21.85
C GLN A 365 -14.69 12.63 -20.88
N ARG A 366 -14.54 11.92 -19.76
CA ARG A 366 -15.58 11.75 -18.73
C ARG A 366 -15.98 13.08 -18.09
N CYS A 367 -15.01 13.97 -17.81
CA CYS A 367 -15.29 15.33 -17.35
C CYS A 367 -16.07 16.14 -18.40
N LYS A 368 -15.66 16.10 -19.67
CA LYS A 368 -16.33 16.79 -20.76
C LYS A 368 -17.78 16.33 -20.95
N GLU A 369 -18.06 15.05 -20.79
CA GLU A 369 -19.42 14.49 -20.90
C GLU A 369 -20.40 15.00 -19.86
N VAL A 370 -19.91 15.53 -18.74
CA VAL A 370 -20.74 16.19 -17.71
C VAL A 370 -20.59 17.72 -17.73
N GLY A 371 -19.99 18.27 -18.78
CA GLY A 371 -19.83 19.72 -18.94
C GLY A 371 -18.66 20.33 -18.16
N ILE A 372 -17.78 19.52 -17.59
CA ILE A 372 -16.60 19.99 -16.85
C ILE A 372 -15.42 20.10 -17.81
N ASN A 373 -14.82 21.28 -17.90
CA ASN A 373 -13.57 21.50 -18.62
C ASN A 373 -12.39 21.24 -17.67
N LEU A 374 -11.80 20.05 -17.78
CA LEU A 374 -10.71 19.62 -16.88
C LEU A 374 -9.52 20.58 -16.91
N SER A 375 -9.13 21.11 -18.09
CA SER A 375 -8.02 22.06 -18.20
C SER A 375 -8.32 23.38 -17.46
N ALA A 376 -9.57 23.85 -17.49
CA ALA A 376 -9.99 25.02 -16.73
C ALA A 376 -9.96 24.76 -15.21
N GLU A 377 -10.37 23.57 -14.76
CA GLU A 377 -10.30 23.19 -13.34
C GLU A 377 -8.85 23.04 -12.85
N ILE A 378 -7.96 22.45 -13.65
CA ILE A 378 -6.52 22.37 -13.40
C ILE A 378 -5.94 23.77 -13.19
N LYS A 379 -6.28 24.71 -14.07
CA LYS A 379 -5.85 26.12 -13.97
C LYS A 379 -6.42 26.81 -12.73
N ARG A 380 -7.71 26.59 -12.43
CA ARG A 380 -8.35 27.13 -11.22
C ARG A 380 -7.69 26.61 -9.94
N ALA A 381 -7.29 25.34 -9.93
CA ALA A 381 -6.59 24.73 -8.82
C ALA A 381 -5.11 25.17 -8.71
N GLY A 382 -4.55 25.84 -9.73
CA GLY A 382 -3.15 26.29 -9.76
C GLY A 382 -2.15 25.13 -9.79
N ILE A 383 -2.47 24.03 -10.48
CA ILE A 383 -1.66 22.81 -10.51
C ILE A 383 -1.12 22.45 -11.90
N GLU A 384 -1.13 23.40 -12.85
CA GLU A 384 -0.68 23.17 -14.24
C GLU A 384 0.74 22.63 -14.33
N ASP A 385 1.63 23.14 -13.49
CA ASP A 385 3.05 22.75 -13.42
C ASP A 385 3.26 21.31 -12.91
N THR A 386 2.22 20.69 -12.33
CA THR A 386 2.29 19.35 -11.76
C THR A 386 1.74 18.26 -12.68
N ILE A 387 1.09 18.64 -13.78
CA ILE A 387 0.34 17.70 -14.63
C ILE A 387 1.28 16.74 -15.35
N MET A 388 0.92 15.47 -15.26
CA MET A 388 1.44 14.37 -16.07
C MET A 388 0.25 13.59 -16.62
N GLN A 389 0.30 13.24 -17.91
CA GLN A 389 -0.77 12.46 -18.54
C GLN A 389 -0.65 10.95 -18.26
N LEU A 390 -0.18 10.59 -17.07
CA LEU A 390 -0.07 9.21 -16.60
C LEU A 390 -1.45 8.56 -16.45
N PRO A 391 -1.55 7.25 -16.63
CA PRO A 391 -2.78 6.50 -16.37
C PRO A 391 -3.10 6.44 -14.87
N PHE A 392 -4.37 6.16 -14.59
CA PHE A 392 -4.91 6.08 -13.25
C PHE A 392 -5.30 4.65 -12.88
N VAL A 393 -5.11 4.31 -11.62
CA VAL A 393 -5.75 3.19 -10.95
C VAL A 393 -6.59 3.74 -9.80
N TYR A 394 -7.84 3.28 -9.68
CA TYR A 394 -8.65 3.55 -8.50
C TYR A 394 -8.99 2.26 -7.78
N LEU A 395 -9.09 2.34 -6.46
CA LEU A 395 -9.14 1.18 -5.60
C LEU A 395 -10.16 1.40 -4.50
N TYR A 396 -11.06 0.46 -4.39
CA TYR A 396 -11.80 0.23 -3.17
C TYR A 396 -10.95 -0.69 -2.27
N GLU A 397 -11.10 -0.57 -0.96
CA GLU A 397 -10.42 -1.51 -0.07
C GLU A 397 -10.83 -2.96 -0.37
N ARG A 398 -9.94 -3.89 -0.03
CA ARG A 398 -10.05 -5.31 -0.36
C ARG A 398 -11.45 -5.88 -0.17
N ALA A 399 -11.87 -6.67 -1.17
CA ALA A 399 -13.08 -7.46 -1.11
C ALA A 399 -12.92 -8.73 -0.27
N ASP A 400 -11.69 -9.07 0.14
CA ASP A 400 -11.43 -10.23 0.98
C ASP A 400 -11.98 -10.04 2.41
N LEU A 401 -12.07 -11.13 3.13
CA LEU A 401 -12.64 -11.21 4.47
C LEU A 401 -11.69 -10.62 5.54
N SER A 402 -10.96 -9.55 5.24
CA SER A 402 -10.03 -8.90 6.18
C SER A 402 -10.37 -7.43 6.39
N THR A 403 -9.94 -6.88 7.53
CA THR A 403 -9.91 -5.44 7.78
C THR A 403 -8.50 -4.99 8.13
N LYS A 404 -8.27 -3.68 8.20
CA LYS A 404 -6.97 -3.12 8.60
C LYS A 404 -7.14 -2.34 9.89
N LEU A 405 -6.09 -2.32 10.69
CA LEU A 405 -6.00 -1.48 11.88
C LEU A 405 -4.57 -0.95 11.98
N TYR A 406 -4.39 0.35 11.81
CA TYR A 406 -3.06 0.99 11.81
C TYR A 406 -2.04 0.25 10.90
N GLY A 407 -2.45 -0.08 9.68
CA GLY A 407 -1.66 -0.81 8.69
C GLY A 407 -1.64 -2.33 8.87
N ALA A 408 -1.91 -2.85 10.05
CA ALA A 408 -1.95 -4.30 10.28
C ALA A 408 -3.21 -4.93 9.69
N ILE A 409 -3.04 -5.99 8.90
CA ILE A 409 -4.17 -6.73 8.32
C ILE A 409 -4.72 -7.70 9.36
N ILE A 410 -6.01 -7.56 9.68
CA ILE A 410 -6.75 -8.40 10.62
C ILE A 410 -7.68 -9.33 9.84
N TYR A 411 -7.47 -10.63 9.99
CA TYR A 411 -8.34 -11.66 9.39
C TYR A 411 -9.31 -12.23 10.42
N PRO A 412 -10.52 -12.65 10.00
CA PRO A 412 -11.49 -13.30 10.89
C PRO A 412 -10.93 -14.51 11.62
N GLU A 413 -10.03 -15.26 10.99
CA GLU A 413 -9.38 -16.43 11.60
C GLU A 413 -8.60 -16.04 12.87
N HIS A 414 -7.98 -14.88 12.88
CA HIS A 414 -7.24 -14.39 14.05
C HIS A 414 -8.18 -14.07 15.22
N VAL A 415 -9.32 -13.46 14.93
CA VAL A 415 -10.36 -13.20 15.94
C VAL A 415 -11.00 -14.51 16.40
N LYS A 416 -11.34 -15.39 15.45
CA LYS A 416 -11.97 -16.69 15.73
C LYS A 416 -11.15 -17.54 16.71
N ILE A 417 -9.83 -17.58 16.57
CA ILE A 417 -8.96 -18.29 17.51
C ILE A 417 -9.12 -17.73 18.92
N GLY A 418 -9.19 -16.39 19.06
CA GLY A 418 -9.41 -15.74 20.35
C GLY A 418 -10.78 -16.06 20.99
N LEU A 419 -11.79 -16.33 20.15
CA LEU A 419 -13.13 -16.71 20.61
C LEU A 419 -13.25 -18.20 21.01
N GLN A 420 -12.34 -19.04 20.55
CA GLN A 420 -12.33 -20.50 20.83
C GLN A 420 -11.79 -20.83 22.24
N ASN A 421 -12.16 -20.05 23.24
CA ASN A 421 -11.81 -20.30 24.62
C ASN A 421 -12.96 -21.06 25.30
N PRO A 422 -12.73 -22.29 25.83
CA PRO A 422 -13.79 -23.10 26.45
C PRO A 422 -14.58 -22.39 27.58
N MET A 423 -13.96 -21.45 28.27
CA MET A 423 -14.65 -20.67 29.32
C MET A 423 -15.70 -19.71 28.75
N LEU A 424 -15.59 -19.35 27.47
CA LEU A 424 -16.49 -18.41 26.81
C LEU A 424 -17.68 -19.09 26.12
N GLU A 425 -17.61 -20.39 25.82
CA GLU A 425 -18.63 -21.13 25.05
C GLU A 425 -20.05 -21.07 25.64
N LYS A 426 -20.16 -20.95 26.95
CA LYS A 426 -21.47 -20.82 27.63
C LYS A 426 -22.10 -19.43 27.49
N PHE A 427 -21.35 -18.44 27.04
CA PHE A 427 -21.79 -17.05 26.94
C PHE A 427 -21.97 -16.60 25.48
N ILE A 428 -21.15 -17.09 24.57
CA ILE A 428 -21.13 -16.67 23.17
C ILE A 428 -21.33 -17.86 22.22
N THR A 429 -21.96 -17.62 21.07
CA THR A 429 -22.17 -18.67 20.05
C THR A 429 -20.91 -18.94 19.21
N GLY A 430 -19.89 -18.09 19.29
CA GLY A 430 -18.72 -18.08 18.41
C GLY A 430 -18.98 -17.38 17.07
N ARG A 431 -20.21 -16.91 16.79
CA ARG A 431 -20.49 -16.04 15.65
C ARG A 431 -20.09 -14.61 15.98
N PHE A 432 -19.41 -13.97 15.04
CA PHE A 432 -19.00 -12.58 15.18
C PHE A 432 -18.92 -11.90 13.82
N THR A 433 -18.94 -10.58 13.83
CA THR A 433 -18.55 -9.75 12.69
C THR A 433 -17.52 -8.73 13.15
N MET A 434 -16.65 -8.29 12.28
CA MET A 434 -15.67 -7.26 12.60
C MET A 434 -15.66 -6.17 11.54
N THR A 435 -15.35 -4.96 11.97
CA THR A 435 -15.15 -3.80 11.11
C THR A 435 -14.10 -2.88 11.72
N THR A 436 -13.41 -2.13 10.88
CA THR A 436 -12.60 -0.99 11.32
C THR A 436 -13.38 0.28 11.03
N GLU A 437 -13.57 1.08 12.05
CA GLU A 437 -14.37 2.30 12.03
C GLU A 437 -13.53 3.49 12.50
N ASN A 438 -14.04 4.68 12.22
CA ASN A 438 -13.50 5.91 12.76
C ASN A 438 -14.55 6.57 13.67
N ASP A 439 -14.13 7.05 14.84
CA ASP A 439 -15.00 7.85 15.69
C ASP A 439 -15.16 9.29 15.15
N GLU A 440 -15.95 10.12 15.82
CA GLU A 440 -16.21 11.52 15.44
C GLU A 440 -14.94 12.38 15.38
N ASN A 441 -13.88 11.95 16.04
CA ASN A 441 -12.57 12.58 16.05
C ASN A 441 -11.59 11.94 15.07
N HIS A 442 -12.07 11.08 14.15
CA HIS A 442 -11.27 10.30 13.21
C HIS A 442 -10.28 9.31 13.85
N ASN A 443 -10.50 8.89 15.12
CA ASN A 443 -9.71 7.83 15.70
C ASN A 443 -10.15 6.49 15.12
N GLU A 444 -9.22 5.76 14.53
CA GLU A 444 -9.48 4.42 14.03
C GLU A 444 -9.57 3.40 15.18
N TYR A 445 -10.53 2.48 15.11
CA TYR A 445 -10.67 1.37 16.04
C TYR A 445 -11.22 0.12 15.37
N LEU A 446 -10.84 -1.04 15.88
CA LEU A 446 -11.42 -2.33 15.48
C LEU A 446 -12.64 -2.60 16.36
N GLU A 447 -13.82 -2.70 15.75
CA GLU A 447 -15.03 -3.14 16.41
C GLU A 447 -15.29 -4.61 16.09
N ILE A 448 -15.59 -5.40 17.14
CA ILE A 448 -15.96 -6.81 17.02
C ILE A 448 -17.34 -7.00 17.63
N ASN A 449 -18.30 -7.27 16.80
CA ASN A 449 -19.68 -7.58 17.17
C ASN A 449 -19.79 -9.07 17.44
N ILE A 450 -20.24 -9.47 18.62
CA ILE A 450 -20.30 -10.86 19.09
C ILE A 450 -21.73 -11.27 19.44
N GLU A 451 -22.15 -12.42 18.97
CA GLU A 451 -23.45 -12.99 19.27
C GLU A 451 -23.42 -13.73 20.63
N LEU A 452 -24.32 -13.35 21.53
CA LEU A 452 -24.52 -14.04 22.80
C LEU A 452 -25.29 -15.34 22.60
N GLN A 453 -25.11 -16.30 23.53
CA GLN A 453 -25.91 -17.51 23.59
C GLN A 453 -27.38 -17.19 23.92
N HIS A 454 -28.27 -18.07 23.49
CA HIS A 454 -29.71 -17.95 23.80
C HIS A 454 -29.92 -17.83 25.33
N GLY A 455 -30.64 -16.79 25.75
CA GLY A 455 -30.94 -16.54 27.15
C GLY A 455 -29.85 -15.77 27.93
N VAL A 456 -28.67 -15.55 27.35
CA VAL A 456 -27.65 -14.65 27.92
C VAL A 456 -28.03 -13.21 27.57
N LYS A 457 -28.14 -12.36 28.60
CA LYS A 457 -28.62 -10.98 28.44
C LYS A 457 -27.49 -9.95 28.40
N ASP A 458 -26.35 -10.28 28.97
CA ASP A 458 -25.23 -9.36 29.11
C ASP A 458 -23.89 -10.10 29.00
N GLY A 459 -22.98 -9.52 28.26
CA GLY A 459 -21.61 -10.01 28.04
C GLY A 459 -20.55 -9.30 28.88
N ALA A 460 -20.92 -8.29 29.67
CA ALA A 460 -19.96 -7.44 30.40
C ALA A 460 -19.03 -8.24 31.33
N THR A 461 -19.52 -9.34 31.92
CA THR A 461 -18.71 -10.20 32.81
C THR A 461 -17.60 -10.98 32.11
N ILE A 462 -17.65 -11.08 30.78
CA ILE A 462 -16.65 -11.79 29.98
C ILE A 462 -15.87 -10.88 29.05
N GLU A 463 -16.20 -9.59 28.99
CA GLU A 463 -15.62 -8.64 28.05
C GLU A 463 -14.10 -8.54 28.17
N GLU A 464 -13.60 -8.37 29.38
CA GLU A 464 -12.15 -8.26 29.65
C GLU A 464 -11.41 -9.55 29.25
N ALA A 465 -11.92 -10.72 29.63
CA ALA A 465 -11.34 -12.01 29.25
C ALA A 465 -11.38 -12.25 27.73
N LEU A 466 -12.41 -11.75 27.06
CA LEU A 466 -12.57 -11.82 25.62
C LEU A 466 -11.56 -10.94 24.90
N ILE A 467 -11.42 -9.69 25.32
CA ILE A 467 -10.44 -8.74 24.81
C ILE A 467 -9.02 -9.32 24.97
N GLU A 468 -8.67 -9.82 26.15
CA GLU A 468 -7.36 -10.42 26.41
C GLU A 468 -7.09 -11.62 25.48
N SER A 469 -8.07 -12.52 25.32
CA SER A 469 -7.96 -13.69 24.44
C SER A 469 -7.80 -13.30 22.96
N ILE A 470 -8.55 -12.30 22.51
CA ILE A 470 -8.45 -11.80 21.13
C ILE A 470 -7.10 -11.11 20.91
N ILE A 471 -6.64 -10.24 21.80
CA ILE A 471 -5.34 -9.58 21.71
C ILE A 471 -4.22 -10.60 21.63
N LYS A 472 -4.26 -11.63 22.50
CA LYS A 472 -3.28 -12.72 22.48
C LYS A 472 -3.24 -13.44 21.12
N SER A 473 -4.40 -13.74 20.56
CA SER A 473 -4.53 -14.38 19.25
C SER A 473 -4.03 -13.47 18.12
N LEU A 474 -4.45 -12.22 18.09
CA LEU A 474 -4.02 -11.24 17.10
C LEU A 474 -2.50 -11.04 17.14
N SER A 475 -1.93 -10.90 18.34
CA SER A 475 -0.49 -10.75 18.55
C SER A 475 0.32 -11.97 18.10
N ALA A 476 -0.21 -13.18 18.34
CA ALA A 476 0.44 -14.41 17.90
C ALA A 476 0.34 -14.63 16.39
N SER A 477 -0.73 -14.13 15.76
CA SER A 477 -1.03 -14.36 14.33
C SER A 477 -0.52 -13.26 13.41
N SER A 478 -0.26 -12.06 13.91
CA SER A 478 0.17 -10.89 13.12
C SER A 478 1.32 -10.16 13.83
N GLY A 479 2.52 -10.29 13.29
CA GLY A 479 3.70 -9.58 13.80
C GLY A 479 3.55 -8.05 13.71
N GLU A 480 2.82 -7.56 12.71
CA GLU A 480 2.52 -6.14 12.52
C GLU A 480 1.57 -5.62 13.62
N TYR A 481 0.51 -6.38 13.93
CA TYR A 481 -0.37 -6.07 15.05
C TYR A 481 0.39 -6.11 16.39
N GLN A 482 1.22 -7.13 16.61
CA GLN A 482 2.06 -7.23 17.82
C GLN A 482 2.98 -6.01 17.97
N ASN A 483 3.63 -5.57 16.90
CA ASN A 483 4.45 -4.37 16.91
C ASN A 483 3.64 -3.12 17.25
N ASN A 484 2.45 -2.98 16.65
CA ASN A 484 1.54 -1.89 16.95
C ASN A 484 1.07 -1.93 18.42
N ARG A 485 0.75 -3.11 18.95
CA ARG A 485 0.32 -3.28 20.35
C ARG A 485 1.39 -2.84 21.36
N VAL A 486 2.65 -3.17 21.10
CA VAL A 486 3.79 -2.77 21.94
C VAL A 486 4.01 -1.25 21.91
N ASN A 487 3.89 -0.62 20.74
CA ASN A 487 4.26 0.78 20.55
C ASN A 487 3.10 1.76 20.73
N MET A 488 1.85 1.33 20.51
CA MET A 488 0.66 2.19 20.49
C MET A 488 -0.31 1.88 21.64
N GLY A 489 -0.02 0.82 22.41
CA GLY A 489 -0.79 0.49 23.62
C GLY A 489 -2.28 0.28 23.31
N ASP A 490 -3.14 0.98 24.05
CA ASP A 490 -4.59 0.78 24.02
C ASP A 490 -5.26 1.27 22.73
N ARG A 491 -4.56 2.00 21.86
CA ARG A 491 -5.08 2.45 20.56
C ARG A 491 -5.50 1.30 19.63
N VAL A 492 -4.87 0.15 19.76
CA VAL A 492 -5.14 -1.03 18.93
C VAL A 492 -5.90 -2.13 19.67
N VAL A 493 -6.42 -1.84 20.86
CA VAL A 493 -7.32 -2.74 21.58
C VAL A 493 -8.68 -2.77 20.90
N PRO A 494 -9.22 -3.96 20.54
CA PRO A 494 -10.54 -4.03 19.91
C PRO A 494 -11.66 -3.63 20.87
N ARG A 495 -12.68 -2.96 20.34
CA ARG A 495 -13.95 -2.69 21.03
C ARG A 495 -14.90 -3.85 20.82
N ILE A 496 -15.50 -4.36 21.89
CA ILE A 496 -16.44 -5.47 21.82
C ILE A 496 -17.87 -4.93 21.94
N VAL A 497 -18.76 -5.38 21.06
CA VAL A 497 -20.18 -5.08 21.10
C VAL A 497 -20.94 -6.39 21.16
N PHE A 498 -21.73 -6.59 22.20
CA PHE A 498 -22.55 -7.79 22.38
C PHE A 498 -23.95 -7.63 21.79
N TRP A 499 -24.39 -8.63 21.07
CA TRP A 499 -25.70 -8.66 20.45
C TRP A 499 -26.48 -9.90 20.90
N PRO A 500 -27.82 -9.78 21.08
CA PRO A 500 -28.67 -10.93 21.39
C PRO A 500 -28.56 -12.02 20.34
N HIS A 501 -28.86 -13.26 20.72
CA HIS A 501 -28.96 -14.39 19.81
C HIS A 501 -29.91 -14.07 18.64
N GLU A 502 -29.48 -14.38 17.42
CA GLU A 502 -30.23 -14.16 16.16
C GLU A 502 -30.63 -12.69 15.93
N HIS A 503 -29.74 -11.75 16.28
CA HIS A 503 -30.01 -10.34 16.03
C HIS A 503 -30.17 -10.06 14.52
N PRO A 504 -31.31 -9.45 14.05
CA PRO A 504 -31.70 -9.40 12.66
C PRO A 504 -30.70 -8.66 11.74
N LYS A 505 -29.97 -7.68 12.26
CA LYS A 505 -28.98 -6.92 11.49
C LYS A 505 -27.63 -7.65 11.39
N TYR A 506 -27.13 -8.20 12.50
CA TYR A 506 -25.75 -8.73 12.57
C TYR A 506 -25.69 -10.25 12.43
N PHE A 507 -26.70 -10.98 12.94
CA PHE A 507 -26.71 -12.43 13.04
C PHE A 507 -28.04 -13.07 12.60
N PRO A 508 -28.58 -12.73 11.41
CA PRO A 508 -29.85 -13.27 10.97
C PRO A 508 -29.79 -14.81 10.87
N PRO A 509 -30.88 -15.51 11.25
CA PRO A 509 -30.94 -16.96 11.18
C PRO A 509 -30.87 -17.48 9.74
N GLY A 510 -30.21 -18.61 9.53
CA GLY A 510 -30.16 -19.30 8.23
C GLY A 510 -29.32 -18.67 7.14
N ILE A 511 -28.65 -17.55 7.40
CA ILE A 511 -27.77 -16.88 6.44
C ILE A 511 -26.30 -17.25 6.72
N LYS A 512 -25.52 -17.50 5.65
CA LYS A 512 -24.06 -17.69 5.75
C LYS A 512 -23.45 -16.46 6.41
N GLN A 513 -22.67 -16.67 7.47
CA GLN A 513 -22.07 -15.59 8.25
C GLN A 513 -21.17 -14.70 7.38
N ARG A 514 -21.33 -13.39 7.51
CA ARG A 514 -20.40 -12.39 7.00
C ARG A 514 -19.45 -12.02 8.14
N TRP A 515 -18.18 -12.29 7.96
CA TRP A 515 -17.16 -12.07 9.00
C TRP A 515 -16.74 -10.59 9.11
N VAL A 516 -16.72 -9.89 7.99
CA VAL A 516 -16.40 -8.47 7.92
C VAL A 516 -17.63 -7.72 7.44
N ILE A 517 -18.06 -6.74 8.22
CA ILE A 517 -19.07 -5.77 7.82
C ILE A 517 -18.32 -4.51 7.41
N ARG A 518 -18.73 -3.93 6.31
CA ARG A 518 -18.23 -2.62 5.86
C ARG A 518 -19.30 -1.59 6.15
N SER A 519 -18.88 -0.49 6.74
CA SER A 519 -19.70 0.70 6.98
C SER A 519 -20.06 1.40 5.65
#